data_fc27b75f8326ed488a8c806afb8e5885
#
_entry.id   fc27b75f8326ed488a8c806afb8e5885
#
_cell.length_a   1.000
_cell.length_b   1.000
_cell.length_c   1.000
_cell.angle_alpha   90.00
_cell.angle_beta   90.00
_cell.angle_gamma   90.00
#
_symmetry.space_group_name_H-M   'P 1'
#
loop_
_entity.id
_entity.type
_entity.pdbx_description
1 polymer ?
#
loop_
_entity_poly.entity_id
_entity_poly.type
_entity_poly.pdbx_seq_one_letter_code
_entity_poly.pdbx_strand_id
1 'polypeptide(L)'
;LGPQLCGERLSMETQTLVIASGNSGKVREFEGLLSGLPLTVKAQPEGLDVEETGSTFTANARIKALAVAAETGEWALADDSGLSVDALGGAPGVHSARYAPSDSERIARLLQALESEDNRTARFCAALCVAAPDGRLLLEVEGQCKGRITRSPRGDQGFGYDPIFEVDGTQKTFAEMSLKEKKAHGHRGRAFTLLEPRLRQLLSQQ
;
A
#
# COMPACT_ATOMS: atom_id res chain seq x y z
N LEU A 1 -46.06 0.39 39.25
CA LEU A 1 -45.88 0.43 37.81
C LEU A 1 -44.85 1.56 37.51
N GLY A 2 -43.58 1.21 37.43
CA GLY A 2 -42.52 2.12 37.06
C GLY A 2 -42.25 2.02 35.56
N PRO A 3 -41.78 3.11 34.93
CA PRO A 3 -41.48 3.08 33.50
C PRO A 3 -40.19 2.29 33.27
N GLN A 4 -40.28 1.28 32.41
CA GLN A 4 -39.13 0.60 31.82
C GLN A 4 -38.38 1.61 30.94
N LEU A 5 -37.19 1.99 31.39
CA LEU A 5 -36.23 2.66 30.54
C LEU A 5 -35.73 1.65 29.52
N CYS A 6 -36.31 1.74 28.34
CA CYS A 6 -35.78 1.07 27.14
C CYS A 6 -34.44 1.75 26.82
N GLY A 7 -33.36 1.12 27.23
CA GLY A 7 -32.01 1.54 26.80
C GLY A 7 -31.84 1.25 25.32
N GLU A 8 -32.08 2.25 24.48
CA GLU A 8 -31.59 2.24 23.11
C GLU A 8 -30.08 2.17 23.18
N ARG A 9 -29.52 0.99 22.95
CA ARG A 9 -28.11 0.87 22.55
C ARG A 9 -28.05 1.53 21.16
N LEU A 10 -27.60 2.78 21.15
CA LEU A 10 -27.06 3.37 19.95
C LEU A 10 -25.91 2.46 19.52
N SER A 11 -26.15 1.62 18.51
CA SER A 11 -25.07 0.94 17.82
C SER A 11 -24.26 2.04 17.16
N MET A 12 -23.12 2.39 17.74
CA MET A 12 -22.15 3.26 17.08
C MET A 12 -21.72 2.52 15.82
N GLU A 13 -22.24 2.95 14.68
CA GLU A 13 -21.80 2.43 13.39
C GLU A 13 -20.31 2.74 13.25
N THR A 14 -19.50 1.68 13.07
CA THR A 14 -18.07 1.85 12.84
C THR A 14 -17.85 2.48 11.47
N GLN A 15 -16.88 3.40 11.38
CA GLN A 15 -16.51 4.00 10.10
C GLN A 15 -16.08 2.92 9.11
N THR A 16 -16.66 2.93 7.93
CA THR A 16 -16.24 2.07 6.81
C THR A 16 -15.06 2.69 6.09
N LEU A 17 -14.04 1.88 5.81
CA LEU A 17 -12.88 2.22 5.01
C LEU A 17 -12.74 1.21 3.87
N VAL A 18 -12.81 1.70 2.65
CA VAL A 18 -12.61 0.89 1.43
C VAL A 18 -11.15 0.90 1.06
N ILE A 19 -10.56 -0.27 0.85
CA ILE A 19 -9.20 -0.39 0.31
C ILE A 19 -9.30 -0.18 -1.20
N ALA A 20 -8.76 0.95 -1.68
CA ALA A 20 -8.81 1.38 -3.08
C ALA A 20 -7.70 0.71 -3.91
N SER A 21 -7.77 -0.60 -4.07
CA SER A 21 -6.79 -1.37 -4.83
C SER A 21 -7.43 -2.64 -5.42
N GLY A 22 -7.09 -2.93 -6.68
CA GLY A 22 -7.39 -4.20 -7.32
C GLY A 22 -6.26 -5.23 -7.14
N ASN A 23 -5.15 -4.87 -6.51
CA ASN A 23 -4.01 -5.74 -6.26
C ASN A 23 -4.23 -6.55 -4.98
N SER A 24 -4.43 -7.87 -5.12
CA SER A 24 -4.72 -8.77 -4.01
C SER A 24 -3.60 -8.81 -2.95
N GLY A 25 -2.35 -8.66 -3.35
CA GLY A 25 -1.21 -8.61 -2.42
C GLY A 25 -1.24 -7.36 -1.54
N LYS A 26 -1.53 -6.19 -2.12
CA LYS A 26 -1.71 -4.94 -1.37
C LYS A 26 -2.91 -5.01 -0.43
N VAL A 27 -4.05 -5.50 -0.92
CA VAL A 27 -5.27 -5.66 -0.11
C VAL A 27 -4.98 -6.52 1.12
N ARG A 28 -4.30 -7.65 0.94
CA ARG A 28 -3.91 -8.55 2.02
C ARG A 28 -3.01 -7.89 3.06
N GLU A 29 -2.02 -7.11 2.62
CA GLU A 29 -1.16 -6.35 3.53
C GLU A 29 -1.96 -5.32 4.34
N PHE A 30 -2.86 -4.58 3.72
CA PHE A 30 -3.71 -3.60 4.40
C PHE A 30 -4.71 -4.22 5.37
N GLU A 31 -5.31 -5.35 5.03
CA GLU A 31 -6.17 -6.08 5.96
C GLU A 31 -5.43 -6.41 7.25
N GLY A 32 -4.18 -6.86 7.15
CA GLY A 32 -3.33 -7.10 8.30
C GLY A 32 -3.00 -5.83 9.09
N LEU A 33 -2.63 -4.74 8.41
CA LEU A 33 -2.28 -3.47 9.04
C LEU A 33 -3.47 -2.81 9.76
N LEU A 34 -4.66 -2.91 9.19
CA LEU A 34 -5.88 -2.26 9.69
C LEU A 34 -6.62 -3.07 10.75
N SER A 35 -6.26 -4.33 10.98
CA SER A 35 -7.01 -5.28 11.81
C SER A 35 -7.22 -4.85 13.27
N GLY A 36 -6.34 -4.00 13.82
CA GLY A 36 -6.44 -3.52 15.20
C GLY A 36 -7.22 -2.20 15.36
N LEU A 37 -7.78 -1.66 14.28
CA LEU A 37 -8.48 -0.37 14.28
C LEU A 37 -10.00 -0.55 14.36
N PRO A 38 -10.72 0.40 14.99
CA PRO A 38 -12.19 0.37 15.06
C PRO A 38 -12.82 0.79 13.71
N LEU A 39 -12.58 -0.01 12.69
CA LEU A 39 -13.01 0.22 11.31
C LEU A 39 -13.74 -1.01 10.77
N THR A 40 -14.68 -0.77 9.86
CA THR A 40 -15.18 -1.81 8.95
C THR A 40 -14.40 -1.69 7.65
N VAL A 41 -13.55 -2.67 7.35
CA VAL A 41 -12.70 -2.66 6.16
C VAL A 41 -13.43 -3.42 5.03
N LYS A 42 -13.51 -2.80 3.86
CA LYS A 42 -14.13 -3.38 2.66
C LYS A 42 -13.19 -3.31 1.47
N ALA A 43 -13.32 -4.26 0.56
CA ALA A 43 -12.69 -4.20 -0.75
C ALA A 43 -13.43 -3.21 -1.65
N GLN A 44 -12.71 -2.64 -2.64
CA GLN A 44 -13.36 -1.83 -3.67
C GLN A 44 -14.29 -2.68 -4.54
N PRO A 45 -15.29 -2.08 -5.21
CA PRO A 45 -16.15 -2.78 -6.14
C PRO A 45 -15.36 -3.46 -7.26
N GLU A 46 -15.80 -4.66 -7.66
CA GLU A 46 -15.20 -5.37 -8.79
C GLU A 46 -15.31 -4.54 -10.08
N GLY A 47 -14.28 -4.62 -10.92
CA GLY A 47 -14.22 -3.92 -12.19
C GLY A 47 -13.97 -2.42 -12.09
N LEU A 48 -13.81 -1.88 -10.89
CA LEU A 48 -13.44 -0.48 -10.71
C LEU A 48 -11.95 -0.32 -11.03
N ASP A 49 -11.66 0.31 -12.15
CA ASP A 49 -10.32 0.63 -12.60
C ASP A 49 -10.15 2.15 -12.64
N VAL A 50 -9.20 2.66 -11.87
CA VAL A 50 -8.90 4.09 -11.79
C VAL A 50 -7.60 4.36 -12.53
N GLU A 51 -7.66 5.20 -13.55
CA GLU A 51 -6.49 5.58 -14.34
C GLU A 51 -5.52 6.42 -13.50
N GLU A 52 -4.28 5.96 -13.41
CA GLU A 52 -3.21 6.62 -12.70
C GLU A 52 -2.44 7.54 -13.65
N THR A 53 -2.82 8.82 -13.69
CA THR A 53 -2.26 9.83 -14.60
C THR A 53 -1.19 10.71 -13.95
N GLY A 54 -0.94 10.52 -12.65
CA GLY A 54 0.04 11.31 -11.90
C GLY A 54 1.48 10.91 -12.20
N SER A 55 2.39 11.85 -11.99
CA SER A 55 3.84 11.64 -12.16
C SER A 55 4.55 11.23 -10.87
N THR A 56 3.86 11.22 -9.75
CA THR A 56 4.39 10.83 -8.44
C THR A 56 3.50 9.81 -7.77
N PHE A 57 4.06 9.05 -6.83
CA PHE A 57 3.28 8.11 -6.02
C PHE A 57 2.15 8.81 -5.25
N THR A 58 2.44 9.96 -4.64
CA THR A 58 1.43 10.74 -3.92
C THR A 58 0.29 11.19 -4.82
N ALA A 59 0.58 11.70 -6.03
CA ALA A 59 -0.45 12.13 -6.98
C ALA A 59 -1.37 10.97 -7.38
N ASN A 60 -0.82 9.81 -7.64
CA ASN A 60 -1.60 8.62 -8.00
C ASN A 60 -2.41 8.06 -6.82
N ALA A 61 -1.86 8.08 -5.61
CA ALA A 61 -2.60 7.69 -4.41
C ALA A 61 -3.83 8.61 -4.18
N ARG A 62 -3.68 9.91 -4.36
CA ARG A 62 -4.79 10.88 -4.29
C ARG A 62 -5.88 10.58 -5.31
N ILE A 63 -5.49 10.37 -6.57
CA ILE A 63 -6.43 10.07 -7.66
C ILE A 63 -7.28 8.84 -7.31
N LYS A 64 -6.64 7.78 -6.87
CA LYS A 64 -7.34 6.53 -6.51
C LYS A 64 -8.23 6.69 -5.28
N ALA A 65 -7.74 7.30 -4.22
CA ALA A 65 -8.52 7.48 -3.00
C ALA A 65 -9.77 8.34 -3.26
N LEU A 66 -9.63 9.45 -3.95
CA LEU A 66 -10.74 10.34 -4.29
C LEU A 66 -11.78 9.66 -5.18
N ALA A 67 -11.34 8.93 -6.21
CA ALA A 67 -12.24 8.24 -7.13
C ALA A 67 -13.04 7.14 -6.42
N VAL A 68 -12.39 6.31 -5.62
CA VAL A 68 -13.05 5.20 -4.91
C VAL A 68 -13.95 5.72 -3.80
N ALA A 69 -13.56 6.76 -3.07
CA ALA A 69 -14.41 7.38 -2.06
C ALA A 69 -15.69 7.97 -2.67
N ALA A 70 -15.58 8.67 -3.80
CA ALA A 70 -16.73 9.22 -4.53
C ALA A 70 -17.67 8.12 -5.04
N GLU A 71 -17.13 7.04 -5.59
CA GLU A 71 -17.91 5.93 -6.15
C GLU A 71 -18.62 5.12 -5.07
N THR A 72 -18.00 4.91 -3.91
CA THR A 72 -18.54 4.07 -2.84
C THR A 72 -19.34 4.84 -1.80
N GLY A 73 -19.18 6.16 -1.73
CA GLY A 73 -19.78 6.97 -0.66
C GLY A 73 -19.15 6.74 0.72
N GLU A 74 -17.98 6.11 0.78
CA GLU A 74 -17.27 5.75 2.00
C GLU A 74 -15.87 6.38 2.02
N TRP A 75 -15.20 6.36 3.17
CA TRP A 75 -13.76 6.66 3.19
C TRP A 75 -13.01 5.62 2.37
N ALA A 76 -11.98 6.06 1.66
CA ALA A 76 -11.12 5.18 0.89
C ALA A 76 -9.65 5.41 1.24
N LEU A 77 -8.93 4.30 1.40
CA LEU A 77 -7.48 4.26 1.55
C LEU A 77 -6.87 3.78 0.25
N ALA A 78 -6.05 4.60 -0.38
CA ALA A 78 -5.28 4.22 -1.56
C ALA A 78 -3.79 4.15 -1.24
N ASP A 79 -3.14 3.25 -1.94
CA ASP A 79 -1.69 3.09 -2.00
C ASP A 79 -1.24 3.25 -3.44
N ASP A 80 -0.23 4.08 -3.67
CA ASP A 80 0.58 3.99 -4.87
C ASP A 80 2.02 3.75 -4.45
N SER A 81 2.58 2.66 -4.94
CA SER A 81 3.89 2.16 -4.52
C SER A 81 4.69 1.65 -5.71
N GLY A 82 5.98 1.63 -5.57
CA GLY A 82 6.84 1.14 -6.61
C GLY A 82 8.30 1.06 -6.20
N LEU A 83 9.06 0.40 -7.07
CA LEU A 83 10.48 0.18 -6.94
C LEU A 83 11.26 1.20 -7.75
N SER A 84 12.16 1.92 -7.10
CA SER A 84 13.08 2.85 -7.76
C SER A 84 14.50 2.31 -7.68
N VAL A 85 15.16 2.17 -8.84
CA VAL A 85 16.52 1.64 -8.94
C VAL A 85 17.47 2.75 -9.38
N ASP A 86 18.48 3.03 -8.58
CA ASP A 86 19.37 4.18 -8.79
C ASP A 86 20.11 4.12 -10.13
N ALA A 87 20.65 2.96 -10.49
CA ALA A 87 21.35 2.75 -11.77
C ALA A 87 20.45 2.95 -13.01
N LEU A 88 19.15 2.92 -12.84
CA LEU A 88 18.16 3.14 -13.91
C LEU A 88 17.49 4.52 -13.81
N GLY A 89 18.10 5.46 -13.11
CA GLY A 89 17.54 6.80 -12.95
C GLY A 89 16.22 6.85 -12.17
N GLY A 90 15.96 5.86 -11.32
CA GLY A 90 14.74 5.74 -10.55
C GLY A 90 13.65 4.85 -11.19
N ALA A 91 13.89 4.36 -12.41
CA ALA A 91 12.97 3.40 -13.04
C ALA A 91 12.97 2.05 -12.28
N PRO A 92 11.87 1.27 -12.34
CA PRO A 92 10.59 1.53 -13.01
C PRO A 92 9.69 2.57 -12.32
N GLY A 93 9.90 2.92 -11.03
CA GLY A 93 9.20 4.01 -10.34
C GLY A 93 7.67 3.85 -10.37
N VAL A 94 6.95 4.91 -10.77
CA VAL A 94 5.48 4.88 -10.86
C VAL A 94 4.95 3.87 -11.89
N HIS A 95 5.80 3.37 -12.78
CA HIS A 95 5.47 2.36 -13.79
C HIS A 95 5.76 0.93 -13.34
N SER A 96 6.09 0.71 -12.06
CA SER A 96 6.51 -0.61 -11.54
C SER A 96 5.51 -1.73 -11.86
N ALA A 97 4.21 -1.49 -11.72
CA ALA A 97 3.18 -2.48 -12.00
C ALA A 97 2.96 -2.75 -13.50
N ARG A 98 3.39 -1.83 -14.36
CA ARG A 98 3.22 -1.89 -15.82
C ARG A 98 4.51 -2.18 -16.57
N TYR A 99 5.57 -2.48 -15.84
CA TYR A 99 6.89 -2.72 -16.41
C TYR A 99 6.95 -3.95 -17.32
N ALA A 100 6.11 -4.95 -17.05
CA ALA A 100 5.84 -6.10 -17.90
C ALA A 100 4.48 -6.72 -17.52
N PRO A 101 3.92 -7.67 -18.30
CA PRO A 101 2.59 -8.23 -18.05
C PRO A 101 2.45 -9.07 -16.78
N SER A 102 3.54 -9.70 -16.32
CA SER A 102 3.54 -10.57 -15.13
C SER A 102 4.70 -10.25 -14.19
N ASP A 103 4.60 -10.72 -12.94
CA ASP A 103 5.67 -10.54 -11.95
C ASP A 103 6.97 -11.21 -12.41
N SER A 104 6.91 -12.41 -12.96
CA SER A 104 8.11 -13.11 -13.47
C SER A 104 8.77 -12.37 -14.63
N GLU A 105 7.99 -11.79 -15.52
CA GLU A 105 8.48 -10.99 -16.65
C GLU A 105 9.04 -9.64 -16.19
N ARG A 106 8.43 -9.00 -15.18
CA ARG A 106 8.96 -7.78 -14.56
C ARG A 106 10.33 -8.02 -13.93
N ILE A 107 10.45 -9.11 -13.18
CA ILE A 107 11.71 -9.53 -12.55
C ILE A 107 12.77 -9.80 -13.63
N ALA A 108 12.45 -10.59 -14.65
CA ALA A 108 13.37 -10.91 -15.73
C ALA A 108 13.86 -9.66 -16.47
N ARG A 109 12.95 -8.75 -16.78
CA ARG A 109 13.29 -7.48 -17.45
C ARG A 109 14.21 -6.61 -16.60
N LEU A 110 13.92 -6.50 -15.30
CA LEU A 110 14.74 -5.70 -14.40
C LEU A 110 16.14 -6.30 -14.23
N LEU A 111 16.26 -7.61 -14.03
CA LEU A 111 17.54 -8.29 -13.91
C LEU A 111 18.36 -8.15 -15.19
N GLN A 112 17.74 -8.22 -16.37
CA GLN A 112 18.41 -7.99 -17.65
C GLN A 112 18.93 -6.55 -17.76
N ALA A 113 18.12 -5.57 -17.37
CA ALA A 113 18.54 -4.16 -17.39
C ALA A 113 19.72 -3.86 -16.46
N LEU A 114 19.92 -4.69 -15.42
CA LEU A 114 20.99 -4.54 -14.43
C LEU A 114 22.12 -5.56 -14.62
N GLU A 115 22.16 -6.30 -15.71
CA GLU A 115 23.11 -7.41 -15.92
C GLU A 115 24.57 -6.98 -15.76
N SER A 116 24.93 -5.83 -16.28
CA SER A 116 26.30 -5.26 -16.20
C SER A 116 26.46 -4.19 -15.13
N GLU A 117 25.44 -3.97 -14.30
CA GLU A 117 25.46 -2.94 -13.27
C GLU A 117 25.95 -3.48 -11.92
N ASP A 118 27.01 -2.87 -11.38
CA ASP A 118 27.50 -3.15 -10.04
C ASP A 118 26.71 -2.38 -8.97
N ASN A 119 26.26 -1.16 -9.29
CA ASN A 119 25.37 -0.40 -8.43
C ASN A 119 23.95 -0.96 -8.51
N ARG A 120 23.57 -1.68 -7.47
CA ARG A 120 22.26 -2.32 -7.39
C ARG A 120 21.36 -1.69 -6.33
N THR A 121 21.73 -0.51 -5.87
CA THR A 121 20.99 0.26 -4.87
C THR A 121 19.58 0.56 -5.36
N ALA A 122 18.62 0.29 -4.52
CA ALA A 122 17.20 0.49 -4.83
C ALA A 122 16.41 0.84 -3.57
N ARG A 123 15.18 1.31 -3.76
CA ARG A 123 14.23 1.53 -2.68
C ARG A 123 12.81 1.26 -3.16
N PHE A 124 12.00 0.70 -2.28
CA PHE A 124 10.56 0.74 -2.41
C PHE A 124 10.00 1.98 -1.74
N CYS A 125 9.02 2.59 -2.38
CA CYS A 125 8.25 3.70 -1.84
C CYS A 125 6.78 3.35 -1.80
N ALA A 126 6.07 3.81 -0.78
CA ALA A 126 4.61 3.75 -0.71
C ALA A 126 4.07 5.12 -0.32
N ALA A 127 3.16 5.65 -1.12
CA ALA A 127 2.35 6.81 -0.77
C ALA A 127 0.96 6.32 -0.38
N LEU A 128 0.49 6.69 0.80
CA LEU A 128 -0.85 6.36 1.29
C LEU A 128 -1.69 7.64 1.37
N CYS A 129 -2.93 7.54 0.91
CA CYS A 129 -3.90 8.63 0.98
C CYS A 129 -5.24 8.08 1.48
N VAL A 130 -5.84 8.78 2.45
CA VAL A 130 -7.22 8.56 2.87
C VAL A 130 -8.07 9.74 2.43
N ALA A 131 -9.14 9.47 1.70
CA ALA A 131 -10.08 10.46 1.20
C ALA A 131 -11.50 10.20 1.70
N ALA A 132 -12.26 11.27 1.90
CA ALA A 132 -13.69 11.23 2.18
C ALA A 132 -14.49 11.35 0.88
N PRO A 133 -15.76 10.87 0.85
CA PRO A 133 -16.60 10.93 -0.35
C PRO A 133 -16.97 12.34 -0.80
N ASP A 134 -16.82 13.35 0.06
CA ASP A 134 -17.04 14.76 -0.26
C ASP A 134 -15.86 15.45 -0.97
N GLY A 135 -14.79 14.71 -1.26
CA GLY A 135 -13.60 15.21 -1.95
C GLY A 135 -12.48 15.72 -1.04
N ARG A 136 -12.65 15.65 0.28
CA ARG A 136 -11.58 16.01 1.21
C ARG A 136 -10.50 14.94 1.29
N LEU A 137 -9.24 15.36 1.22
CA LEU A 137 -8.09 14.54 1.54
C LEU A 137 -7.89 14.56 3.07
N LEU A 138 -8.10 13.44 3.72
CA LEU A 138 -8.04 13.36 5.19
C LEU A 138 -6.63 13.13 5.71
N LEU A 139 -5.89 12.23 5.07
CA LEU A 139 -4.52 11.88 5.46
C LEU A 139 -3.68 11.56 4.24
N GLU A 140 -2.40 11.94 4.31
CA GLU A 140 -1.38 11.59 3.32
C GLU A 140 -0.06 11.35 4.02
N VAL A 141 0.59 10.24 3.67
CA VAL A 141 1.91 9.87 4.18
C VAL A 141 2.72 9.14 3.11
N GLU A 142 4.04 9.12 3.27
CA GLU A 142 4.95 8.30 2.47
C GLU A 142 5.86 7.49 3.39
N GLY A 143 6.20 6.28 2.93
CA GLY A 143 7.19 5.42 3.57
C GLY A 143 8.14 4.84 2.54
N GLN A 144 9.37 4.58 2.95
CA GLN A 144 10.41 4.01 2.11
C GLN A 144 11.11 2.85 2.80
N CYS A 145 11.54 1.88 2.00
CA CYS A 145 12.40 0.80 2.43
C CYS A 145 13.61 0.75 1.49
N LYS A 146 14.80 0.96 2.04
CA LYS A 146 16.06 0.91 1.28
C LYS A 146 16.57 -0.51 1.19
N GLY A 147 17.18 -0.83 0.07
CA GLY A 147 17.75 -2.13 -0.18
C GLY A 147 18.55 -2.17 -1.47
N ARG A 148 18.65 -3.36 -2.02
CA ARG A 148 19.36 -3.59 -3.28
C ARG A 148 18.70 -4.69 -4.09
N ILE A 149 18.91 -4.66 -5.41
CA ILE A 149 18.44 -5.71 -6.30
C ILE A 149 19.43 -6.87 -6.29
N THR A 150 18.94 -8.06 -6.00
CA THR A 150 19.74 -9.30 -6.04
C THR A 150 20.07 -9.69 -7.47
N ARG A 151 21.03 -10.59 -7.64
CA ARG A 151 21.36 -11.11 -8.97
C ARG A 151 20.43 -12.24 -9.43
N SER A 152 19.77 -12.88 -8.50
CA SER A 152 18.79 -13.94 -8.76
C SER A 152 17.68 -13.91 -7.73
N PRO A 153 16.47 -14.40 -8.05
CA PRO A 153 15.35 -14.46 -7.12
C PRO A 153 15.64 -15.36 -5.92
N ARG A 154 15.18 -14.95 -4.73
CA ARG A 154 15.20 -15.73 -3.50
C ARG A 154 13.88 -15.57 -2.77
N GLY A 155 13.32 -16.69 -2.32
CA GLY A 155 12.06 -16.74 -1.57
C GLY A 155 10.82 -16.82 -2.46
N ASP A 156 9.70 -17.14 -1.84
CA ASP A 156 8.42 -17.40 -2.51
C ASP A 156 7.23 -16.66 -1.88
N GLN A 157 7.47 -15.82 -0.87
CA GLN A 157 6.45 -15.03 -0.22
C GLN A 157 6.22 -13.71 -0.96
N GLY A 158 5.08 -13.06 -0.67
CA GLY A 158 4.77 -11.75 -1.22
C GLY A 158 4.37 -11.77 -2.68
N PHE A 159 4.71 -10.70 -3.39
CA PHE A 159 4.34 -10.47 -4.79
C PHE A 159 5.28 -9.47 -5.47
N GLY A 160 5.08 -9.24 -6.77
CA GLY A 160 5.85 -8.25 -7.53
C GLY A 160 7.34 -8.54 -7.55
N TYR A 161 8.14 -7.55 -7.19
CA TYR A 161 9.61 -7.63 -7.19
C TYR A 161 10.18 -8.21 -5.89
N ASP A 162 9.36 -8.66 -4.97
CA ASP A 162 9.79 -9.13 -3.65
C ASP A 162 10.94 -10.16 -3.68
N PRO A 163 10.98 -11.12 -4.62
CA PRO A 163 12.08 -12.08 -4.69
C PRO A 163 13.47 -11.52 -5.00
N ILE A 164 13.55 -10.32 -5.55
CA ILE A 164 14.83 -9.71 -5.96
C ILE A 164 15.17 -8.42 -5.19
N PHE A 165 14.39 -8.06 -4.18
CA PHE A 165 14.65 -6.90 -3.35
C PHE A 165 15.13 -7.34 -1.96
N GLU A 166 16.43 -7.21 -1.73
CA GLU A 166 17.04 -7.48 -0.43
C GLU A 166 17.01 -6.22 0.42
N VAL A 167 16.42 -6.32 1.59
CA VAL A 167 16.28 -5.21 2.54
C VAL A 167 17.60 -4.95 3.26
N ASP A 168 18.05 -3.70 3.27
CA ASP A 168 19.27 -3.29 3.96
C ASP A 168 19.29 -3.76 5.42
N GLY A 169 20.41 -4.34 5.82
CA GLY A 169 20.65 -4.78 7.19
C GLY A 169 20.02 -6.11 7.59
N THR A 170 19.24 -6.76 6.70
CA THR A 170 18.55 -8.02 7.03
C THR A 170 19.14 -9.25 6.33
N GLN A 171 19.84 -9.08 5.23
CA GLN A 171 20.29 -10.16 4.32
C GLN A 171 19.14 -11.01 3.76
N LYS A 172 17.89 -10.54 3.89
CA LYS A 172 16.70 -11.19 3.38
C LYS A 172 16.05 -10.36 2.29
N THR A 173 15.50 -11.04 1.26
CA THR A 173 14.55 -10.42 0.35
C THR A 173 13.17 -10.34 1.01
N PHE A 174 12.29 -9.48 0.49
CA PHE A 174 10.91 -9.46 0.95
C PHE A 174 10.21 -10.82 0.78
N ALA A 175 10.56 -11.58 -0.27
CA ALA A 175 10.00 -12.91 -0.51
C ALA A 175 10.51 -13.99 0.48
N GLU A 176 11.57 -13.69 1.23
CA GLU A 176 12.07 -14.52 2.31
C GLU A 176 11.52 -14.14 3.70
N MET A 177 10.66 -13.12 3.74
CA MET A 177 10.08 -12.59 4.97
C MET A 177 8.64 -13.08 5.18
N SER A 178 8.25 -13.25 6.45
CA SER A 178 6.84 -13.35 6.83
C SER A 178 6.12 -12.02 6.64
N LEU A 179 4.80 -12.01 6.65
CA LEU A 179 4.02 -10.77 6.63
C LEU A 179 4.39 -9.85 7.80
N LYS A 180 4.64 -10.41 8.96
CA LYS A 180 5.07 -9.66 10.16
C LYS A 180 6.42 -8.99 9.97
N GLU A 181 7.40 -9.71 9.43
CA GLU A 181 8.73 -9.15 9.12
C GLU A 181 8.64 -8.07 8.04
N LYS A 182 7.89 -8.32 6.97
CA LYS A 182 7.69 -7.36 5.90
C LYS A 182 6.97 -6.08 6.40
N LYS A 183 5.98 -6.21 7.29
CA LYS A 183 5.34 -5.07 7.97
C LYS A 183 6.35 -4.23 8.74
N ALA A 184 7.26 -4.87 9.48
CA ALA A 184 8.26 -4.19 10.30
C ALA A 184 9.31 -3.43 9.48
N HIS A 185 9.73 -3.97 8.33
CA HIS A 185 10.81 -3.43 7.50
C HIS A 185 10.32 -2.72 6.25
N GLY A 186 9.16 -3.09 5.74
CA GLY A 186 8.67 -2.69 4.43
C GLY A 186 8.22 -1.22 4.33
N HIS A 187 8.17 -0.74 3.11
CA HIS A 187 7.73 0.61 2.75
C HIS A 187 6.29 0.88 3.19
N ARG A 188 5.39 -0.07 2.96
CA ARG A 188 3.96 0.06 3.31
C ARG A 188 3.75 0.04 4.82
N GLY A 189 4.43 -0.85 5.54
CA GLY A 189 4.41 -0.88 7.00
C GLY A 189 4.96 0.39 7.62
N ARG A 190 6.04 0.95 7.07
CA ARG A 190 6.62 2.23 7.51
C ARG A 190 5.69 3.40 7.25
N ALA A 191 5.07 3.47 6.07
CA ALA A 191 4.06 4.48 5.77
C ALA A 191 2.87 4.37 6.73
N PHE A 192 2.41 3.16 7.00
CA PHE A 192 1.30 2.92 7.92
C PHE A 192 1.63 3.31 9.37
N THR A 193 2.86 3.15 9.81
CA THR A 193 3.31 3.62 11.12
C THR A 193 3.13 5.14 11.28
N LEU A 194 3.27 5.90 10.19
CA LEU A 194 2.99 7.34 10.18
C LEU A 194 1.49 7.65 10.09
N LEU A 195 0.73 6.82 9.39
CA LEU A 195 -0.70 7.01 9.17
C LEU A 195 -1.53 6.66 10.41
N GLU A 196 -1.22 5.57 11.08
CA GLU A 196 -2.06 4.96 12.12
C GLU A 196 -2.44 5.92 13.26
N PRO A 197 -1.50 6.67 13.88
CA PRO A 197 -1.86 7.59 14.96
C PRO A 197 -2.82 8.69 14.53
N ARG A 198 -2.65 9.19 13.31
CA ARG A 198 -3.50 10.23 12.73
C ARG A 198 -4.88 9.67 12.35
N LEU A 199 -4.93 8.45 11.85
CA LEU A 199 -6.18 7.75 11.55
C LEU A 199 -6.98 7.46 12.83
N ARG A 200 -6.32 7.00 13.90
CA ARG A 200 -6.95 6.82 15.22
C ARG A 200 -7.53 8.13 15.76
N GLN A 201 -6.81 9.23 15.58
CA GLN A 201 -7.30 10.55 16.01
C GLN A 201 -8.57 10.94 15.24
N LEU A 202 -8.60 10.74 13.92
CA LEU A 202 -9.81 11.01 13.10
C LEU A 202 -10.99 10.15 13.53
N LEU A 203 -10.77 8.87 13.82
CA LEU A 203 -11.80 7.95 14.27
C LEU A 203 -12.36 8.30 15.66
N SER A 204 -11.56 8.88 16.53
CA SER A 204 -12.00 9.31 17.85
C SER A 204 -12.84 10.59 17.87
N GLN A 205 -12.90 11.29 16.74
CA GLN A 205 -13.67 12.54 16.58
C GLN A 205 -15.06 12.33 15.97
N GLN A 206 -15.44 11.09 15.72
CA GLN A 206 -16.72 10.70 15.08
C GLN A 206 -17.82 10.38 16.07
#